data_0ed9f78980dce46cd5bb096afea3dc82
#
_entry.id   0ed9f78980dce46cd5bb096afea3dc82
#
_cell.length_a   1.000
_cell.length_b   1.000
_cell.length_c   1.000
_cell.angle_alpha   90.00
_cell.angle_beta   90.00
_cell.angle_gamma   90.00
#
_symmetry.space_group_name_H-M   'P 1'
#
loop_
_entity.id
_entity.type
_entity.pdbx_description
1 polymer ?
#
loop_
_entity_poly.entity_id
_entity_poly.type
_entity_poly.pdbx_seq_one_letter_code
_entity_poly.pdbx_strand_id
1 'polypeptide(L)'
;MKFIYPAIIHDDADGFWAEFPDLEYTSSTGSTLTELVTNAQEAMELYILGALEGGESLPTPTSIRNLPCTDTTYPTLVQTDIDLAKNSKSVKKTLTIPAWLNDRALAKGINFSQLLQEALVEKTM
;
A
#
# COMPACT_ATOMS: atom_id res chain seq x y z
N MET A 1 3.77 7.06 -1.12
CA MET A 1 4.40 5.82 -1.58
C MET A 1 3.33 4.82 -1.97
N LYS A 2 3.45 4.25 -3.16
CA LYS A 2 2.43 3.35 -3.71
C LYS A 2 2.77 1.90 -3.47
N PHE A 3 1.74 1.12 -3.14
CA PHE A 3 1.83 -0.33 -2.96
C PHE A 3 0.71 -1.00 -3.72
N ILE A 4 0.96 -2.22 -4.22
CA ILE A 4 -0.02 -3.02 -4.93
C ILE A 4 0.11 -4.48 -4.48
N TYR A 5 -1.03 -5.09 -4.14
CA TYR A 5 -1.11 -6.50 -3.79
C TYR A 5 -2.36 -7.12 -4.39
N PRO A 6 -2.30 -8.39 -4.80
CA PRO A 6 -3.49 -9.08 -5.25
C PRO A 6 -4.39 -9.43 -4.07
N ALA A 7 -5.68 -9.36 -4.32
CA ALA A 7 -6.73 -9.83 -3.41
C ALA A 7 -7.59 -10.85 -4.14
N ILE A 8 -8.12 -11.81 -3.41
CA ILE A 8 -9.06 -12.80 -3.94
C ILE A 8 -10.45 -12.38 -3.48
N ILE A 9 -11.31 -12.07 -4.43
CA ILE A 9 -12.71 -11.72 -4.18
C ILE A 9 -13.56 -12.97 -4.20
N HIS A 10 -14.41 -13.12 -3.17
CA HIS A 10 -15.42 -14.17 -3.06
C HIS A 10 -16.80 -13.52 -3.14
N ASP A 11 -17.56 -13.90 -4.15
CA ASP A 11 -18.92 -13.41 -4.39
C ASP A 11 -19.90 -14.44 -3.82
N ASP A 12 -20.27 -14.24 -2.56
CA ASP A 12 -21.20 -15.10 -1.85
C ASP A 12 -22.63 -14.53 -1.93
N ALA A 13 -23.63 -15.39 -1.68
CA ALA A 13 -25.04 -14.98 -1.69
C ALA A 13 -25.35 -13.85 -0.71
N ASP A 14 -24.58 -13.75 0.38
CA ASP A 14 -24.78 -12.76 1.44
C ASP A 14 -23.92 -11.49 1.26
N GLY A 15 -23.18 -11.38 0.15
CA GLY A 15 -22.33 -10.24 -0.14
C GLY A 15 -20.96 -10.63 -0.67
N PHE A 16 -20.02 -9.69 -0.60
CA PHE A 16 -18.67 -9.89 -1.09
C PHE A 16 -17.68 -9.90 0.06
N TRP A 17 -16.65 -10.72 -0.04
CA TRP A 17 -15.50 -10.62 0.84
C TRP A 17 -14.22 -10.83 0.04
N ALA A 18 -13.11 -10.32 0.57
CA ALA A 18 -11.82 -10.41 -0.07
C ALA A 18 -10.76 -10.80 0.94
N GLU A 19 -9.77 -11.55 0.48
CA GLU A 19 -8.59 -11.90 1.26
C GLU A 19 -7.33 -11.56 0.49
N PHE A 20 -6.27 -11.21 1.22
CA PHE A 20 -4.95 -10.94 0.63
C PHE A 20 -4.05 -12.15 0.89
N PRO A 21 -3.72 -12.94 -0.15
CA PRO A 21 -2.90 -14.14 0.04
C PRO A 21 -1.49 -13.85 0.57
N ASP A 22 -0.96 -12.67 0.28
CA ASP A 22 0.39 -12.28 0.71
C ASP A 22 0.42 -11.57 2.06
N LEU A 23 -0.71 -11.08 2.54
CA LEU A 23 -0.81 -10.32 3.79
C LEU A 23 -1.58 -11.13 4.82
N GLU A 24 -0.85 -11.72 5.76
CA GLU A 24 -1.45 -12.62 6.76
C GLU A 24 -2.63 -12.01 7.50
N TYR A 25 -3.70 -12.77 7.63
CA TYR A 25 -4.91 -12.40 8.37
C TYR A 25 -5.57 -11.11 7.90
N THR A 26 -5.29 -10.69 6.67
CA THR A 26 -5.87 -9.46 6.12
C THR A 26 -7.02 -9.81 5.18
N SER A 27 -8.23 -9.40 5.57
CA SER A 27 -9.44 -9.63 4.81
C SER A 27 -10.40 -8.45 4.97
N SER A 28 -11.41 -8.42 4.14
CA SER A 28 -12.40 -7.34 4.14
C SER A 28 -13.74 -7.85 3.60
N THR A 29 -14.81 -7.11 3.90
CA THR A 29 -16.16 -7.42 3.43
C THR A 29 -16.82 -6.18 2.85
N GLY A 30 -17.86 -6.37 2.06
CA GLY A 30 -18.67 -5.28 1.54
C GLY A 30 -19.97 -5.79 0.93
N SER A 31 -20.99 -4.94 0.93
CA SER A 31 -22.30 -5.25 0.30
C SER A 31 -22.27 -5.04 -1.20
N THR A 32 -21.33 -4.24 -1.69
CA THR A 32 -21.09 -3.95 -3.11
C THR A 32 -19.62 -4.09 -3.42
N LEU A 33 -19.27 -4.24 -4.68
CA LEU A 33 -17.84 -4.27 -5.09
C LEU A 33 -17.12 -2.98 -4.75
N THR A 34 -17.77 -1.83 -4.91
CA THR A 34 -17.18 -0.54 -4.56
C THR A 34 -16.84 -0.47 -3.08
N GLU A 35 -17.76 -0.87 -2.21
CA GLU A 35 -17.55 -0.93 -0.78
C GLU A 35 -16.45 -1.93 -0.41
N LEU A 36 -16.46 -3.12 -0.99
CA LEU A 36 -15.45 -4.14 -0.76
C LEU A 36 -14.04 -3.64 -1.10
N VAL A 37 -13.86 -3.05 -2.28
CA VAL A 37 -12.54 -2.58 -2.74
C VAL A 37 -12.04 -1.45 -1.84
N THR A 38 -12.92 -0.53 -1.44
CA THR A 38 -12.58 0.55 -0.52
C THR A 38 -12.12 -0.01 0.83
N ASN A 39 -12.88 -0.96 1.38
CA ASN A 39 -12.54 -1.59 2.66
C ASN A 39 -11.28 -2.45 2.56
N ALA A 40 -11.07 -3.12 1.45
CA ALA A 40 -9.86 -3.91 1.19
C ALA A 40 -8.62 -3.00 1.13
N GLN A 41 -8.74 -1.85 0.49
CA GLN A 41 -7.67 -0.86 0.44
C GLN A 41 -7.27 -0.38 1.83
N GLU A 42 -8.26 -0.06 2.68
CA GLU A 42 -8.01 0.34 4.07
C GLU A 42 -7.33 -0.76 4.88
N ALA A 43 -7.79 -2.01 4.74
CA ALA A 43 -7.19 -3.15 5.43
C ALA A 43 -5.73 -3.36 5.00
N MET A 44 -5.44 -3.23 3.71
CA MET A 44 -4.09 -3.32 3.16
C MET A 44 -3.19 -2.21 3.71
N GLU A 45 -3.68 -0.98 3.77
CA GLU A 45 -2.94 0.16 4.33
C GLU A 45 -2.57 -0.07 5.79
N LEU A 46 -3.50 -0.55 6.60
CA LEU A 46 -3.24 -0.84 8.00
C LEU A 46 -2.17 -1.91 8.17
N TYR A 47 -2.21 -2.96 7.37
CA TYR A 47 -1.18 -4.00 7.38
C TYR A 47 0.19 -3.44 7.04
N ILE A 48 0.29 -2.68 5.94
CA ILE A 48 1.55 -2.13 5.46
C ILE A 48 2.14 -1.15 6.48
N LEU A 49 1.34 -0.25 7.03
CA LEU A 49 1.78 0.70 8.05
C LEU A 49 2.28 -0.02 9.30
N GLY A 50 1.56 -1.03 9.76
CA GLY A 50 1.98 -1.82 10.91
C GLY A 50 3.29 -2.54 10.67
N ALA A 51 3.49 -3.12 9.50
CA ALA A 51 4.72 -3.81 9.13
C ALA A 51 5.90 -2.84 9.05
N LEU A 52 5.72 -1.68 8.42
CA LEU A 52 6.77 -0.66 8.30
C LEU A 52 7.18 -0.11 9.67
N GLU A 53 6.22 0.21 10.52
CA GLU A 53 6.49 0.70 11.87
C GLU A 53 7.16 -0.35 12.74
N GLY A 54 6.81 -1.61 12.56
CA GLY A 54 7.40 -2.73 13.29
C GLY A 54 8.77 -3.18 12.77
N GLY A 55 9.27 -2.56 11.69
CA GLY A 55 10.55 -2.94 11.09
C GLY A 55 10.50 -4.26 10.34
N GLU A 56 9.32 -4.73 9.98
CA GLU A 56 9.13 -5.97 9.24
C GLU A 56 9.29 -5.75 7.73
N SER A 57 9.79 -6.77 7.04
CA SER A 57 9.85 -6.76 5.58
C SER A 57 8.46 -6.97 5.00
N LEU A 58 8.15 -6.23 3.92
CA LEU A 58 6.91 -6.45 3.19
C LEU A 58 7.05 -7.65 2.25
N PRO A 59 6.03 -8.52 2.16
CA PRO A 59 6.07 -9.67 1.25
C PRO A 59 6.06 -9.22 -0.21
N THR A 60 6.65 -10.06 -1.07
CA THR A 60 6.58 -9.87 -2.51
C THR A 60 5.18 -10.26 -3.01
N PRO A 61 4.51 -9.42 -3.81
CA PRO A 61 3.20 -9.76 -4.34
C PRO A 61 3.21 -11.03 -5.19
N THR A 62 2.27 -11.92 -4.94
CA THR A 62 2.04 -13.09 -5.80
C THR A 62 1.50 -12.63 -7.15
N SER A 63 1.90 -13.30 -8.22
CA SER A 63 1.34 -13.02 -9.55
C SER A 63 -0.16 -13.35 -9.56
N ILE A 64 -0.96 -12.41 -10.02
CA ILE A 64 -2.42 -12.60 -10.16
C ILE A 64 -2.75 -13.82 -11.03
N ARG A 65 -1.88 -14.18 -11.96
CA ARG A 65 -2.03 -15.34 -12.85
C ARG A 65 -2.04 -16.68 -12.12
N ASN A 66 -1.45 -16.72 -10.93
CA ASN A 66 -1.34 -17.95 -10.12
C ASN A 66 -2.47 -18.09 -9.10
N LEU A 67 -3.42 -17.15 -9.10
CA LEU A 67 -4.54 -17.13 -8.16
C LEU A 67 -5.78 -17.77 -8.78
N PRO A 68 -6.67 -18.36 -7.95
CA PRO A 68 -7.86 -19.04 -8.45
C PRO A 68 -8.85 -18.09 -9.12
N CYS A 69 -9.49 -18.57 -10.19
CA CYS A 69 -10.56 -17.86 -10.88
C CYS A 69 -11.67 -18.84 -11.21
N THR A 70 -12.81 -18.67 -10.57
CA THR A 70 -14.02 -19.48 -10.77
C THR A 70 -15.22 -18.55 -10.97
N ASP A 71 -16.42 -19.10 -11.07
CA ASP A 71 -17.64 -18.30 -11.22
C ASP A 71 -17.91 -17.40 -10.00
N THR A 72 -17.44 -17.79 -8.82
CA THR A 72 -17.71 -17.07 -7.56
C THR A 72 -16.43 -16.55 -6.87
N THR A 73 -15.27 -16.88 -7.40
CA THR A 73 -13.98 -16.53 -6.80
C THR A 73 -13.04 -16.04 -7.88
N TYR A 74 -12.53 -14.83 -7.74
CA TYR A 74 -11.63 -14.26 -8.75
C TYR A 74 -10.65 -13.27 -8.14
N PRO A 75 -9.44 -13.13 -8.71
CA PRO A 75 -8.44 -12.22 -8.20
C PRO A 75 -8.63 -10.81 -8.75
N THR A 76 -8.17 -9.84 -7.98
CA THR A 76 -8.03 -8.45 -8.42
C THR A 76 -6.76 -7.85 -7.83
N LEU A 77 -6.33 -6.72 -8.38
CA LEU A 77 -5.22 -5.95 -7.81
C LEU A 77 -5.78 -4.79 -7.00
N VAL A 78 -5.25 -4.61 -5.79
CA VAL A 78 -5.60 -3.49 -4.92
C VAL A 78 -4.36 -2.61 -4.78
N GLN A 79 -4.52 -1.34 -5.09
CA GLN A 79 -3.46 -0.35 -5.00
C GLN A 79 -3.79 0.68 -3.93
N THR A 80 -2.76 1.13 -3.23
CA THR A 80 -2.89 2.25 -2.29
C THR A 80 -1.70 3.20 -2.42
N ASP A 81 -1.91 4.46 -2.10
CA ASP A 81 -0.87 5.47 -2.01
C ASP A 81 -0.85 5.99 -0.57
N ILE A 82 0.15 5.54 0.20
CA ILE A 82 0.25 5.85 1.62
C ILE A 82 1.09 7.09 1.83
N ASP A 83 0.54 8.07 2.53
CA ASP A 83 1.29 9.21 3.04
C ASP A 83 1.87 8.82 4.41
N LEU A 84 3.15 8.49 4.43
CA LEU A 84 3.85 8.03 5.62
C LEU A 84 3.87 9.09 6.73
N ALA A 85 3.99 10.36 6.37
CA ALA A 85 4.03 11.46 7.33
C ALA A 85 2.69 11.69 8.02
N LYS A 86 1.59 11.41 7.33
CA LYS A 86 0.23 11.67 7.81
C LYS A 86 -0.23 10.68 8.87
N ASN A 87 0.25 9.45 8.79
CA ASN A 87 -0.23 8.33 9.60
C ASN A 87 0.70 7.95 10.75
N SER A 88 1.81 8.66 10.93
CA SER A 88 2.83 8.36 11.94
C SER A 88 3.29 9.62 12.66
N LYS A 89 3.80 9.44 13.88
CA LYS A 89 4.44 10.52 14.61
C LYS A 89 5.72 10.93 13.87
N SER A 90 5.81 12.21 13.50
CA SER A 90 6.93 12.74 12.70
C SER A 90 7.96 13.46 13.56
N VAL A 91 9.20 13.43 13.11
CA VAL A 91 10.29 14.27 13.65
C VAL A 91 10.79 15.20 12.55
N LYS A 92 11.12 16.43 12.92
CA LYS A 92 11.64 17.41 11.97
C LYS A 92 13.13 17.19 11.77
N LYS A 93 13.59 17.19 10.51
CA LYS A 93 14.99 17.03 10.16
C LYS A 93 15.43 18.15 9.22
N THR A 94 16.52 18.81 9.57
CA THR A 94 17.14 19.84 8.73
C THR A 94 18.32 19.25 7.98
N LEU A 95 18.29 19.34 6.65
CA LEU A 95 19.28 18.72 5.77
C LEU A 95 19.83 19.76 4.80
N THR A 96 21.06 19.51 4.33
CA THR A 96 21.77 20.37 3.37
C THR A 96 21.97 19.62 2.07
N ILE A 97 21.63 20.26 0.95
CA ILE A 97 21.91 19.75 -0.39
C ILE A 97 22.57 20.85 -1.23
N PRO A 98 23.28 20.48 -2.33
CA PRO A 98 23.85 21.48 -3.24
C PRO A 98 22.77 22.41 -3.80
N ALA A 99 23.09 23.71 -3.92
CA ALA A 99 22.14 24.70 -4.43
C ALA A 99 21.62 24.36 -5.82
N TRP A 100 22.47 23.89 -6.72
CA TRP A 100 22.07 23.52 -8.08
C TRP A 100 21.07 22.34 -8.10
N LEU A 101 21.22 21.40 -7.16
CA LEU A 101 20.33 20.27 -7.05
C LEU A 101 18.97 20.70 -6.49
N ASN A 102 18.97 21.60 -5.52
CA ASN A 102 17.77 22.20 -4.98
C ASN A 102 16.97 22.90 -6.09
N ASP A 103 17.62 23.72 -6.90
CA ASP A 103 16.99 24.44 -7.99
C ASP A 103 16.40 23.49 -9.03
N ARG A 104 17.10 22.43 -9.36
CA ARG A 104 16.64 21.40 -10.29
C ARG A 104 15.39 20.68 -9.76
N ALA A 105 15.41 20.34 -8.48
CA ALA A 105 14.27 19.66 -7.84
C ALA A 105 13.03 20.56 -7.76
N LEU A 106 13.21 21.82 -7.39
CA LEU A 106 12.12 22.80 -7.37
C LEU A 106 11.50 23.01 -8.75
N ALA A 107 12.33 23.07 -9.78
CA ALA A 107 11.85 23.21 -11.17
C ALA A 107 10.97 22.02 -11.61
N LYS A 108 11.19 20.85 -11.06
CA LYS A 108 10.40 19.64 -11.33
C LYS A 108 9.24 19.45 -10.36
N GLY A 109 9.03 20.34 -9.42
CA GLY A 109 7.92 20.25 -8.46
C GLY A 109 8.07 19.11 -7.47
N ILE A 110 9.30 18.72 -7.12
CA ILE A 110 9.54 17.61 -6.19
C ILE A 110 9.17 17.98 -4.77
N ASN A 111 8.41 17.10 -4.10
CA ASN A 111 8.16 17.17 -2.68
C ASN A 111 9.33 16.51 -1.95
N PHE A 112 10.20 17.31 -1.35
CA PHE A 112 11.41 16.83 -0.68
C PHE A 112 11.11 15.88 0.48
N SER A 113 10.12 16.23 1.29
CA SER A 113 9.74 15.44 2.46
C SER A 113 9.27 14.03 2.06
N GLN A 114 8.40 13.96 1.08
CA GLN A 114 7.88 12.70 0.57
C GLN A 114 8.99 11.85 -0.06
N LEU A 115 9.82 12.46 -0.90
CA LEU A 115 10.93 11.77 -1.55
C LEU A 115 11.91 11.18 -0.53
N LEU A 116 12.27 11.96 0.50
CA LEU A 116 13.15 11.51 1.56
C LEU A 116 12.56 10.31 2.31
N GLN A 117 11.28 10.36 2.67
CA GLN A 117 10.61 9.27 3.37
C GLN A 117 10.60 7.99 2.54
N GLU A 118 10.26 8.08 1.26
CA GLU A 118 10.26 6.94 0.35
C GLU A 118 11.65 6.33 0.19
N ALA A 119 12.67 7.16 0.02
CA ALA A 119 14.04 6.69 -0.09
C ALA A 119 14.52 5.99 1.18
N LEU A 120 14.19 6.52 2.35
CA LEU A 120 14.55 5.91 3.63
C LEU A 120 13.83 4.58 3.85
N VAL A 121 12.57 4.47 3.49
CA VAL A 121 11.83 3.20 3.56
C VAL A 121 12.52 2.16 2.69
N GLU A 122 12.86 2.49 1.44
CA GLU A 122 13.54 1.57 0.52
C GLU A 122 14.91 1.12 1.03
N LYS A 123 15.66 2.01 1.65
CA LYS A 123 17.01 1.71 2.16
C LYS A 123 17.01 0.91 3.46
N THR A 124 15.92 0.95 4.21
CA THR A 124 15.82 0.29 5.52
C THR A 124 14.97 -0.97 5.49
N MET A 125 14.37 -1.29 4.36
CA MET A 125 13.61 -2.52 4.16
C MET A 125 14.51 -3.72 3.90
#